data_8102e308847fb6afe8038085e59f340d
#
_entry.id   8102e308847fb6afe8038085e59f340d
#
_cell.length_a   1.000
_cell.length_b   1.000
_cell.length_c   1.000
_cell.angle_alpha   90.00
_cell.angle_beta   90.00
_cell.angle_gamma   90.00
#
_symmetry.space_group_name_H-M   'P 1'
#
loop_
_entity.id
_entity.type
_entity.pdbx_description
1 polymer ?
#
loop_
_entity_poly.entity_id
_entity_poly.type
_entity_poly.pdbx_seq_one_letter_code
_entity_poly.pdbx_strand_id
1 'polypeptide(L)'
;MSLAPHLGITPRLGITPRLGITMGDPAGVGPEIIVKACRRLKPRIDAGELQLLVIGHRSALHAARTQLGETLDIPDADDSDAPLALLSAGEEKSPIAIGVMASEAGRFSYLAVERAVGMAQQGQIDAIVTAPLNKEALNLAGYKYAGHTDMLAALTGTKSSIMLLAHGDMRVTHVTTHVALEDVPKLLTPERLRRTIDITHQAMLDLGIETPRIAVAALNPHAGEGGLFGQQDILISTPVIAQCRSEGMDISGPVPGDTVFVKLRARQYDAVVAMYHDQGHIPVKLLGFNIDPVTGKWQALSGVNITLGLPIIRTSVDHGTAFDIAGQGIANEDSLIEAIDYALRLAAVRKARLTA
;
A
#
# COMPACT_ATOMS: atom_id res chain seq x y z
N MET A 1 20.18 14.64 6.99
CA MET A 1 19.60 14.23 8.29
C MET A 1 18.15 13.86 8.03
N SER A 2 17.92 12.58 7.74
CA SER A 2 16.58 12.04 7.49
C SER A 2 16.04 11.53 8.83
N LEU A 3 15.14 12.26 9.42
CA LEU A 3 14.30 11.81 10.54
C LEU A 3 12.99 11.30 9.94
N ALA A 4 12.97 10.04 9.49
CA ALA A 4 11.72 9.32 9.44
C ALA A 4 11.19 9.27 10.88
N PRO A 5 9.98 9.76 11.17
CA PRO A 5 9.43 9.61 12.51
C PRO A 5 9.22 8.12 12.75
N HIS A 6 9.96 7.54 13.69
CA HIS A 6 9.62 6.26 14.27
C HIS A 6 8.19 6.40 14.82
N LEU A 7 7.22 5.86 14.12
CA LEU A 7 5.88 5.69 14.63
C LEU A 7 6.01 4.79 15.86
N GLY A 8 6.05 5.40 17.04
CA GLY A 8 6.29 4.73 18.31
C GLY A 8 5.18 3.73 18.63
N ILE A 9 5.31 2.55 18.09
CA ILE A 9 4.49 1.39 18.44
C ILE A 9 5.30 0.62 19.46
N THR A 10 4.93 0.73 20.73
CA THR A 10 5.38 -0.21 21.74
C THR A 10 4.59 -1.49 21.52
N PRO A 11 5.22 -2.64 21.14
CA PRO A 11 4.50 -3.89 21.04
C PRO A 11 3.92 -4.23 22.41
N ARG A 12 2.59 -4.30 22.52
CA ARG A 12 1.99 -4.92 23.70
C ARG A 12 2.28 -6.42 23.63
N LEU A 13 2.90 -6.92 24.70
CA LEU A 13 3.32 -8.31 24.92
C LEU A 13 2.31 -9.34 24.40
N GLY A 14 2.80 -10.26 23.57
CA GLY A 14 2.20 -11.58 23.44
C GLY A 14 2.45 -12.29 22.11
N ILE A 15 2.32 -11.68 20.94
CA ILE A 15 2.47 -12.38 19.66
C ILE A 15 3.14 -11.44 18.64
N THR A 16 4.39 -11.77 18.27
CA THR A 16 5.12 -11.07 17.20
C THR A 16 4.35 -11.16 15.88
N PRO A 17 4.02 -10.04 15.21
CA PRO A 17 3.34 -10.09 13.92
C PRO A 17 4.21 -10.76 12.85
N ARG A 18 3.60 -11.64 12.06
CA ARG A 18 4.22 -12.29 10.90
C ARG A 18 3.68 -11.72 9.61
N LEU A 19 4.52 -11.10 8.81
CA LEU A 19 4.14 -10.49 7.52
C LEU A 19 4.62 -11.33 6.35
N GLY A 20 3.75 -11.56 5.36
CA GLY A 20 4.12 -12.14 4.08
C GLY A 20 4.51 -11.06 3.09
N ILE A 21 5.74 -11.07 2.56
CA ILE A 21 6.19 -10.14 1.53
C ILE A 21 6.20 -10.87 0.19
N THR A 22 5.28 -10.52 -0.73
CA THR A 22 5.33 -11.09 -2.07
C THR A 22 6.38 -10.36 -2.92
N MET A 23 7.19 -11.13 -3.62
CA MET A 23 8.34 -10.62 -4.38
C MET A 23 7.93 -9.72 -5.56
N GLY A 24 6.68 -9.82 -6.03
CA GLY A 24 6.24 -9.17 -7.25
C GLY A 24 6.87 -9.83 -8.49
N ASP A 25 7.26 -9.02 -9.46
CA ASP A 25 7.93 -9.52 -10.65
C ASP A 25 9.42 -9.78 -10.34
N PRO A 26 9.87 -11.06 -10.36
CA PRO A 26 11.25 -11.40 -10.03
C PRO A 26 12.30 -10.90 -11.03
N ALA A 27 11.89 -10.42 -12.21
CA ALA A 27 12.77 -9.76 -13.18
C ALA A 27 12.95 -8.26 -12.90
N GLY A 28 12.14 -7.67 -12.00
CA GLY A 28 12.20 -6.27 -11.62
C GLY A 28 13.04 -6.00 -10.37
N VAL A 29 12.82 -4.83 -9.75
CA VAL A 29 13.51 -4.41 -8.52
C VAL A 29 13.01 -5.10 -7.26
N GLY A 30 11.94 -5.88 -7.32
CA GLY A 30 11.33 -6.57 -6.18
C GLY A 30 12.33 -7.35 -5.33
N PRO A 31 13.12 -8.28 -5.90
CA PRO A 31 14.14 -9.03 -5.16
C PRO A 31 15.17 -8.13 -4.47
N GLU A 32 15.65 -7.09 -5.15
CA GLU A 32 16.65 -6.16 -4.64
C GLU A 32 16.16 -5.36 -3.45
N ILE A 33 14.98 -4.73 -3.56
CA ILE A 33 14.40 -3.92 -2.46
C ILE A 33 14.04 -4.79 -1.25
N ILE A 34 13.66 -6.06 -1.46
CA ILE A 34 13.38 -7.01 -0.37
C ILE A 34 14.65 -7.33 0.40
N VAL A 35 15.75 -7.68 -0.28
CA VAL A 35 17.03 -7.95 0.39
C VAL A 35 17.49 -6.75 1.21
N LYS A 36 17.44 -5.54 0.64
CA LYS A 36 17.81 -4.31 1.33
C LYS A 36 16.89 -4.03 2.54
N ALA A 37 15.58 -4.19 2.39
CA ALA A 37 14.63 -4.01 3.48
C ALA A 37 14.86 -5.03 4.62
N CYS A 38 15.07 -6.31 4.30
CA CYS A 38 15.38 -7.34 5.28
C CYS A 38 16.67 -7.01 6.06
N ARG A 39 17.73 -6.54 5.38
CA ARG A 39 18.96 -6.07 6.03
C ARG A 39 18.68 -4.93 7.00
N ARG A 40 17.95 -3.89 6.56
CA ARG A 40 17.61 -2.72 7.41
C ARG A 40 16.74 -3.07 8.60
N LEU A 41 15.85 -4.04 8.43
CA LEU A 41 14.93 -4.49 9.48
C LEU A 41 15.51 -5.60 10.36
N LYS A 42 16.71 -6.13 10.05
CA LYS A 42 17.34 -7.22 10.82
C LYS A 42 17.39 -6.96 12.32
N PRO A 43 17.78 -5.76 12.81
CA PRO A 43 17.77 -5.48 14.26
C PRO A 43 16.38 -5.63 14.90
N ARG A 44 15.32 -5.23 14.19
CA ARG A 44 13.93 -5.34 14.68
C ARG A 44 13.44 -6.79 14.65
N ILE A 45 13.86 -7.55 13.63
CA ILE A 45 13.56 -8.98 13.53
C ILE A 45 14.24 -9.73 14.69
N ASP A 46 15.51 -9.44 14.96
CA ASP A 46 16.27 -10.05 16.05
C ASP A 46 15.73 -9.67 17.44
N ALA A 47 15.17 -8.48 17.56
CA ALA A 47 14.48 -8.02 18.76
C ALA A 47 13.08 -8.66 18.94
N GLY A 48 12.60 -9.47 17.97
CA GLY A 48 11.29 -10.09 18.02
C GLY A 48 10.12 -9.13 17.79
N GLU A 49 10.36 -7.96 17.18
CA GLU A 49 9.30 -7.00 16.87
C GLU A 49 8.42 -7.43 15.69
N LEU A 50 8.99 -8.18 14.74
CA LEU A 50 8.31 -8.70 13.57
C LEU A 50 8.95 -9.98 13.05
N GLN A 51 8.17 -10.76 12.31
CA GLN A 51 8.64 -11.87 11.48
C GLN A 51 8.32 -11.56 10.02
N LEU A 52 9.24 -11.91 9.11
CA LEU A 52 9.08 -11.69 7.67
C LEU A 52 9.17 -13.02 6.92
N LEU A 53 8.16 -13.32 6.14
CA LEU A 53 8.13 -14.42 5.20
C LEU A 53 8.16 -13.88 3.78
N VAL A 54 9.29 -13.98 3.10
CA VAL A 54 9.40 -13.63 1.69
C VAL A 54 8.76 -14.74 0.86
N ILE A 55 7.85 -14.40 -0.05
CA ILE A 55 7.12 -15.37 -0.89
C ILE A 55 7.42 -15.05 -2.35
N GLY A 56 8.10 -15.95 -3.07
CA GLY A 56 8.46 -15.64 -4.45
C GLY A 56 9.39 -16.66 -5.10
N HIS A 57 10.26 -16.18 -5.97
CA HIS A 57 11.22 -16.97 -6.76
C HIS A 57 12.55 -17.05 -6.01
N ARG A 58 12.94 -18.26 -5.60
CA ARG A 58 14.15 -18.51 -4.78
C ARG A 58 15.41 -18.03 -5.47
N SER A 59 15.62 -18.46 -6.71
CA SER A 59 16.85 -18.11 -7.45
C SER A 59 16.98 -16.61 -7.70
N ALA A 60 15.87 -15.89 -7.91
CA ALA A 60 15.91 -14.43 -8.09
C ALA A 60 16.33 -13.71 -6.79
N LEU A 61 15.82 -14.15 -5.63
CA LEU A 61 16.23 -13.58 -4.35
C LEU A 61 17.72 -13.85 -4.05
N HIS A 62 18.19 -15.07 -4.32
CA HIS A 62 19.59 -15.43 -4.16
C HIS A 62 20.50 -14.62 -5.08
N ALA A 63 20.10 -14.42 -6.35
CA ALA A 63 20.84 -13.60 -7.31
C ALA A 63 20.95 -12.14 -6.82
N ALA A 64 19.84 -11.55 -6.36
CA ALA A 64 19.83 -10.19 -5.82
C ALA A 64 20.75 -10.07 -4.57
N ARG A 65 20.69 -11.04 -3.67
CA ARG A 65 21.57 -11.08 -2.49
C ARG A 65 23.04 -11.13 -2.88
N THR A 66 23.39 -12.01 -3.81
CA THR A 66 24.77 -12.15 -4.30
C THR A 66 25.27 -10.87 -4.96
N GLN A 67 24.44 -10.26 -5.80
CA GLN A 67 24.77 -9.01 -6.49
C GLN A 67 25.00 -7.84 -5.53
N LEU A 68 24.20 -7.77 -4.46
CA LEU A 68 24.36 -6.74 -3.42
C LEU A 68 25.53 -7.02 -2.47
N GLY A 69 26.22 -8.17 -2.60
CA GLY A 69 27.26 -8.59 -1.67
C GLY A 69 26.74 -8.83 -0.24
N GLU A 70 25.46 -9.18 -0.11
CA GLU A 70 24.81 -9.34 1.19
C GLU A 70 25.04 -10.75 1.76
N THR A 71 25.45 -10.79 3.01
CA THR A 71 25.66 -12.02 3.78
C THR A 71 24.44 -12.41 4.62
N LEU A 72 23.37 -11.61 4.57
CA LEU A 72 22.13 -11.87 5.31
C LEU A 72 21.59 -13.26 4.97
N ASP A 73 21.42 -14.10 5.98
CA ASP A 73 20.82 -15.41 5.80
C ASP A 73 19.28 -15.29 5.72
N ILE A 74 18.71 -15.89 4.68
CA ILE A 74 17.25 -16.02 4.48
C ILE A 74 16.99 -17.49 4.15
N PRO A 75 16.84 -18.35 5.16
CA PRO A 75 16.64 -19.79 4.97
C PRO A 75 15.29 -20.08 4.33
N ASP A 76 15.16 -21.27 3.75
CA ASP A 76 13.89 -21.76 3.26
C ASP A 76 12.91 -22.01 4.43
N ALA A 77 11.67 -21.57 4.25
CA ALA A 77 10.63 -21.70 5.26
C ALA A 77 10.20 -23.15 5.49
N ASP A 78 10.39 -24.03 4.49
CA ASP A 78 10.10 -25.47 4.61
C ASP A 78 11.10 -26.18 5.53
N ASP A 79 12.29 -25.60 5.72
CA ASP A 79 13.39 -26.16 6.50
C ASP A 79 13.62 -25.42 7.83
N SER A 80 12.89 -24.34 8.10
CA SER A 80 13.19 -23.44 9.23
C SER A 80 11.98 -22.64 9.72
N ASP A 81 11.84 -22.56 11.04
CA ASP A 81 10.93 -21.63 11.74
C ASP A 81 11.57 -20.24 11.99
N ALA A 82 12.59 -19.88 11.21
CA ALA A 82 13.29 -18.62 11.37
C ALA A 82 12.36 -17.40 11.26
N PRO A 83 12.62 -16.33 12.03
CA PRO A 83 11.80 -15.11 11.98
C PRO A 83 11.93 -14.33 10.66
N LEU A 84 12.95 -14.68 9.84
CA LEU A 84 13.10 -14.26 8.45
C LEU A 84 13.33 -15.50 7.61
N ALA A 85 12.44 -15.80 6.68
CA ALA A 85 12.52 -16.98 5.83
C ALA A 85 11.99 -16.70 4.41
N LEU A 86 12.34 -17.58 3.47
CA LEU A 86 11.86 -17.58 2.10
C LEU A 86 10.95 -18.79 1.86
N LEU A 87 9.76 -18.55 1.35
CA LEU A 87 8.85 -19.55 0.83
C LEU A 87 8.83 -19.47 -0.70
N SER A 88 9.24 -20.54 -1.37
CA SER A 88 9.08 -20.60 -2.83
C SER A 88 7.59 -20.59 -3.21
N ALA A 89 7.20 -19.72 -4.13
CA ALA A 89 5.83 -19.63 -4.58
C ALA A 89 5.43 -20.78 -5.52
N GLY A 90 6.40 -21.49 -6.09
CA GLY A 90 6.16 -22.61 -6.99
C GLY A 90 7.45 -23.23 -7.51
N GLU A 91 7.33 -24.21 -8.39
CA GLU A 91 8.46 -24.85 -9.06
C GLU A 91 9.12 -23.90 -10.07
N GLU A 92 10.43 -23.73 -9.96
CA GLU A 92 11.25 -22.91 -10.86
C GLU A 92 11.65 -23.72 -12.09
N LYS A 93 10.99 -23.45 -13.23
CA LYS A 93 11.18 -24.21 -14.48
C LYS A 93 12.34 -23.68 -15.33
N SER A 94 12.63 -22.38 -15.23
CA SER A 94 13.68 -21.71 -15.99
C SER A 94 14.21 -20.50 -15.24
N PRO A 95 15.49 -20.10 -15.48
CA PRO A 95 16.03 -18.87 -14.97
C PRO A 95 15.25 -17.66 -15.47
N ILE A 96 15.13 -16.64 -14.62
CA ILE A 96 14.50 -15.36 -14.96
C ILE A 96 15.60 -14.36 -15.28
N ALA A 97 15.54 -13.79 -16.48
CA ALA A 97 16.47 -12.73 -16.90
C ALA A 97 16.04 -11.40 -16.26
N ILE A 98 16.95 -10.76 -15.53
CA ILE A 98 16.72 -9.49 -14.87
C ILE A 98 16.48 -8.38 -15.91
N GLY A 99 15.50 -7.51 -15.67
CA GLY A 99 15.13 -6.40 -16.57
C GLY A 99 14.40 -6.84 -17.84
N VAL A 100 14.05 -8.11 -17.95
CA VAL A 100 13.37 -8.66 -19.14
C VAL A 100 11.99 -9.18 -18.78
N MET A 101 10.98 -8.68 -19.45
CA MET A 101 9.61 -9.14 -19.28
C MET A 101 9.46 -10.58 -19.78
N ALA A 102 8.90 -11.46 -18.94
CA ALA A 102 8.70 -12.86 -19.25
C ALA A 102 7.42 -13.42 -18.59
N SER A 103 6.77 -14.37 -19.26
CA SER A 103 5.57 -15.03 -18.72
C SER A 103 5.87 -15.80 -17.43
N GLU A 104 7.06 -16.39 -17.30
CA GLU A 104 7.47 -17.08 -16.07
C GLU A 104 7.56 -16.13 -14.89
N ALA A 105 8.07 -14.90 -15.08
CA ALA A 105 8.08 -13.85 -14.07
C ALA A 105 6.66 -13.44 -13.66
N GLY A 106 5.76 -13.30 -14.64
CA GLY A 106 4.33 -13.06 -14.39
C GLY A 106 3.65 -14.20 -13.64
N ARG A 107 3.99 -15.45 -13.96
CA ARG A 107 3.49 -16.64 -13.25
C ARG A 107 3.89 -16.61 -11.77
N PHE A 108 5.16 -16.34 -11.46
CA PHE A 108 5.61 -16.23 -10.07
C PHE A 108 4.98 -15.05 -9.34
N SER A 109 4.77 -13.92 -10.01
CA SER A 109 4.04 -12.78 -9.44
C SER A 109 2.63 -13.19 -8.97
N TYR A 110 1.90 -13.95 -9.79
CA TYR A 110 0.58 -14.46 -9.43
C TYR A 110 0.65 -15.47 -8.27
N LEU A 111 1.47 -16.51 -8.40
CA LEU A 111 1.58 -17.57 -7.41
C LEU A 111 1.98 -17.06 -6.03
N ALA A 112 2.87 -16.06 -5.96
CA ALA A 112 3.27 -15.44 -4.71
C ALA A 112 2.08 -14.74 -4.03
N VAL A 113 1.26 -13.99 -4.78
CA VAL A 113 0.08 -13.32 -4.23
C VAL A 113 -1.00 -14.33 -3.84
N GLU A 114 -1.29 -15.32 -4.69
CA GLU A 114 -2.26 -16.39 -4.39
C GLU A 114 -1.88 -17.13 -3.09
N ARG A 115 -0.59 -17.51 -2.96
CA ARG A 115 -0.07 -18.17 -1.75
C ARG A 115 -0.22 -17.28 -0.51
N ALA A 116 0.17 -16.01 -0.62
CA ALA A 116 0.06 -15.05 0.47
C ALA A 116 -1.39 -14.82 0.91
N VAL A 117 -2.33 -14.73 -0.04
CA VAL A 117 -3.77 -14.60 0.27
C VAL A 117 -4.28 -15.82 1.02
N GLY A 118 -3.96 -17.03 0.54
CA GLY A 118 -4.34 -18.26 1.24
C GLY A 118 -3.80 -18.31 2.68
N MET A 119 -2.54 -17.95 2.88
CA MET A 119 -1.92 -17.89 4.21
C MET A 119 -2.56 -16.83 5.12
N ALA A 120 -2.87 -15.65 4.59
CA ALA A 120 -3.53 -14.59 5.36
C ALA A 120 -4.96 -14.97 5.77
N GLN A 121 -5.73 -15.62 4.88
CA GLN A 121 -7.07 -16.13 5.18
C GLN A 121 -7.06 -17.24 6.23
N GLN A 122 -6.00 -18.05 6.27
CA GLN A 122 -5.79 -19.11 7.26
C GLN A 122 -5.16 -18.63 8.58
N GLY A 123 -4.83 -17.34 8.68
CA GLY A 123 -4.18 -16.76 9.87
C GLY A 123 -2.72 -17.18 10.06
N GLN A 124 -2.07 -17.71 9.03
CA GLN A 124 -0.64 -18.09 9.06
C GLN A 124 0.28 -16.88 8.94
N ILE A 125 -0.21 -15.79 8.33
CA ILE A 125 0.40 -14.45 8.31
C ILE A 125 -0.64 -13.40 8.67
N ASP A 126 -0.22 -12.32 9.30
CA ASP A 126 -1.10 -11.26 9.79
C ASP A 126 -1.42 -10.21 8.74
N ALA A 127 -0.51 -10.01 7.79
CA ALA A 127 -0.70 -9.07 6.68
C ALA A 127 0.16 -9.45 5.48
N ILE A 128 -0.21 -8.92 4.30
CA ILE A 128 0.53 -9.05 3.05
C ILE A 128 1.15 -7.69 2.71
N VAL A 129 2.44 -7.70 2.37
CA VAL A 129 3.15 -6.57 1.79
C VAL A 129 3.57 -6.95 0.38
N THR A 130 3.18 -6.18 -0.65
CA THR A 130 3.48 -6.55 -2.03
C THR A 130 4.55 -5.66 -2.65
N ALA A 131 5.61 -6.25 -3.17
CA ALA A 131 6.55 -5.61 -4.09
C ALA A 131 5.92 -5.49 -5.50
N PRO A 132 6.52 -4.72 -6.42
CA PRO A 132 5.85 -4.38 -7.68
C PRO A 132 5.71 -5.58 -8.63
N LEU A 133 4.60 -5.70 -9.31
CA LEU A 133 4.42 -6.66 -10.41
C LEU A 133 4.35 -5.97 -11.78
N ASN A 134 4.66 -6.72 -12.84
CA ASN A 134 4.45 -6.28 -14.21
C ASN A 134 3.13 -6.85 -14.75
N LYS A 135 2.21 -5.95 -15.14
CA LYS A 135 0.86 -6.32 -15.60
C LYS A 135 0.90 -7.10 -16.91
N GLU A 136 1.81 -6.75 -17.79
CA GLU A 136 1.96 -7.39 -19.09
C GLU A 136 2.54 -8.80 -18.92
N ALA A 137 3.58 -8.98 -18.11
CA ALA A 137 4.12 -10.28 -17.75
C ALA A 137 3.06 -11.19 -17.11
N LEU A 138 2.22 -10.63 -16.20
CA LEU A 138 1.10 -11.32 -15.59
C LEU A 138 0.10 -11.81 -16.64
N ASN A 139 -0.27 -10.94 -17.60
CA ASN A 139 -1.18 -11.27 -18.68
C ASN A 139 -0.58 -12.29 -19.68
N LEU A 140 0.72 -12.21 -19.97
CA LEU A 140 1.46 -13.20 -20.77
C LEU A 140 1.45 -14.59 -20.12
N ALA A 141 1.46 -14.64 -18.78
CA ALA A 141 1.32 -15.88 -18.02
C ALA A 141 -0.11 -16.44 -17.98
N GLY A 142 -1.07 -15.76 -18.61
CA GLY A 142 -2.48 -16.17 -18.68
C GLY A 142 -3.38 -15.60 -17.59
N TYR A 143 -2.86 -14.84 -16.65
CA TYR A 143 -3.62 -14.24 -15.55
C TYR A 143 -4.14 -12.85 -15.94
N LYS A 144 -5.45 -12.75 -16.22
CA LYS A 144 -6.12 -11.56 -16.77
C LYS A 144 -6.55 -10.59 -15.68
N TYR A 145 -5.60 -9.90 -15.04
CA TYR A 145 -5.85 -8.89 -14.01
C TYR A 145 -5.23 -7.53 -14.39
N ALA A 146 -5.91 -6.45 -14.01
CA ALA A 146 -5.41 -5.09 -14.21
C ALA A 146 -4.31 -4.70 -13.20
N GLY A 147 -4.08 -5.51 -12.18
CA GLY A 147 -3.06 -5.32 -11.16
C GLY A 147 -3.40 -6.02 -9.84
N HIS A 148 -2.64 -5.70 -8.79
CA HIS A 148 -2.82 -6.30 -7.46
C HIS A 148 -4.22 -6.15 -6.90
N THR A 149 -4.81 -4.94 -6.97
CA THR A 149 -6.12 -4.66 -6.37
C THR A 149 -7.21 -5.56 -6.96
N ASP A 150 -7.23 -5.68 -8.28
CA ASP A 150 -8.19 -6.51 -9.02
C ASP A 150 -7.99 -8.00 -8.72
N MET A 151 -6.73 -8.45 -8.73
CA MET A 151 -6.35 -9.82 -8.39
C MET A 151 -6.72 -10.18 -6.94
N LEU A 152 -6.42 -9.31 -5.98
CA LEU A 152 -6.75 -9.52 -4.57
C LEU A 152 -8.26 -9.52 -4.33
N ALA A 153 -9.01 -8.65 -5.00
CA ALA A 153 -10.47 -8.65 -4.92
C ALA A 153 -11.05 -9.98 -5.41
N ALA A 154 -10.54 -10.50 -6.53
CA ALA A 154 -10.96 -11.80 -7.07
C ALA A 154 -10.60 -12.95 -6.12
N LEU A 155 -9.35 -13.01 -5.62
CA LEU A 155 -8.87 -14.08 -4.73
C LEU A 155 -9.56 -14.09 -3.36
N THR A 156 -10.05 -12.93 -2.90
CA THR A 156 -10.74 -12.80 -1.60
C THR A 156 -12.27 -12.78 -1.72
N GLY A 157 -12.82 -12.82 -2.93
CA GLY A 157 -14.26 -12.69 -3.17
C GLY A 157 -14.81 -11.29 -2.82
N THR A 158 -13.97 -10.26 -2.75
CA THR A 158 -14.36 -8.91 -2.37
C THR A 158 -14.99 -8.18 -3.55
N LYS A 159 -16.21 -7.69 -3.38
CA LYS A 159 -16.95 -6.98 -4.44
C LYS A 159 -16.46 -5.56 -4.70
N SER A 160 -15.83 -4.94 -3.72
CA SER A 160 -15.29 -3.60 -3.89
C SER A 160 -14.30 -3.23 -2.80
N SER A 161 -13.20 -2.67 -3.24
CA SER A 161 -12.13 -2.12 -2.44
C SER A 161 -11.87 -0.67 -2.83
N ILE A 162 -11.27 0.10 -1.94
CA ILE A 162 -10.77 1.43 -2.24
C ILE A 162 -9.28 1.51 -1.93
N MET A 163 -8.61 2.42 -2.61
CA MET A 163 -7.20 2.69 -2.39
C MET A 163 -7.04 3.82 -1.36
N LEU A 164 -6.20 3.57 -0.36
CA LEU A 164 -5.63 4.61 0.47
C LEU A 164 -4.17 4.77 0.08
N LEU A 165 -3.81 5.98 -0.33
CA LEU A 165 -2.43 6.38 -0.57
C LEU A 165 -1.92 7.10 0.67
N ALA A 166 -0.73 6.73 1.14
CA ALA A 166 -0.15 7.32 2.34
C ALA A 166 1.34 7.62 2.17
N HIS A 167 1.79 8.68 2.83
CA HIS A 167 3.19 8.99 3.09
C HIS A 167 3.27 9.62 4.49
N GLY A 168 3.92 8.93 5.43
CA GLY A 168 3.87 9.30 6.84
C GLY A 168 2.43 9.45 7.35
N ASP A 169 2.07 10.63 7.84
CA ASP A 169 0.71 10.94 8.29
C ASP A 169 -0.20 11.54 7.20
N MET A 170 0.31 11.73 6.00
CA MET A 170 -0.51 12.11 4.85
C MET A 170 -1.27 10.88 4.34
N ARG A 171 -2.57 10.79 4.60
CA ARG A 171 -3.44 9.67 4.23
C ARG A 171 -4.60 10.15 3.39
N VAL A 172 -4.72 9.62 2.17
CA VAL A 172 -5.73 10.06 1.22
C VAL A 172 -6.42 8.86 0.59
N THR A 173 -7.74 8.84 0.68
CA THR A 173 -8.59 7.91 -0.07
C THR A 173 -9.27 8.64 -1.23
N HIS A 174 -9.83 7.90 -2.17
CA HIS A 174 -10.38 8.47 -3.40
C HIS A 174 -11.78 7.93 -3.67
N VAL A 175 -12.71 8.82 -4.00
CA VAL A 175 -14.06 8.44 -4.45
C VAL A 175 -13.98 7.81 -5.85
N THR A 176 -13.16 8.38 -6.72
CA THR A 176 -12.88 7.84 -8.05
C THR A 176 -11.37 7.78 -8.29
N THR A 177 -10.90 6.79 -9.06
CA THR A 177 -9.48 6.63 -9.40
C THR A 177 -9.25 6.61 -10.91
N HIS A 178 -9.13 5.49 -11.54
CA HIS A 178 -8.74 5.32 -12.94
C HIS A 178 -9.91 5.56 -13.91
N VAL A 179 -10.43 6.78 -13.94
CA VAL A 179 -11.52 7.23 -14.82
C VAL A 179 -11.15 8.55 -15.48
N ALA A 180 -11.75 8.85 -16.63
CA ALA A 180 -11.57 10.14 -17.26
C ALA A 180 -12.10 11.27 -16.34
N LEU A 181 -11.44 12.44 -16.36
CA LEU A 181 -11.81 13.57 -15.49
C LEU A 181 -13.24 14.04 -15.75
N GLU A 182 -13.72 13.99 -16.99
CA GLU A 182 -15.10 14.35 -17.38
C GLU A 182 -16.17 13.40 -16.81
N ASP A 183 -15.78 12.20 -16.39
CA ASP A 183 -16.70 11.21 -15.79
C ASP A 183 -16.75 11.32 -14.27
N VAL A 184 -15.79 11.99 -13.64
CA VAL A 184 -15.73 12.14 -12.18
C VAL A 184 -17.04 12.70 -11.60
N PRO A 185 -17.61 13.81 -12.13
CA PRO A 185 -18.87 14.35 -11.61
C PRO A 185 -20.05 13.38 -11.75
N LYS A 186 -20.07 12.55 -12.80
CA LYS A 186 -21.12 11.55 -13.05
C LYS A 186 -21.04 10.36 -12.10
N LEU A 187 -19.81 10.02 -11.70
CA LEU A 187 -19.53 8.90 -10.81
C LEU A 187 -19.58 9.28 -9.33
N LEU A 188 -19.60 10.57 -9.01
CA LEU A 188 -19.80 11.06 -7.65
C LEU A 188 -21.28 10.92 -7.28
N THR A 189 -21.63 9.81 -6.62
CA THR A 189 -22.97 9.60 -6.08
C THR A 189 -22.96 9.63 -4.55
N PRO A 190 -24.11 9.91 -3.88
CA PRO A 190 -24.19 9.86 -2.42
C PRO A 190 -23.71 8.54 -1.83
N GLU A 191 -24.11 7.41 -2.43
CA GLU A 191 -23.77 6.06 -1.97
C GLU A 191 -22.27 5.80 -2.09
N ARG A 192 -21.64 6.23 -3.20
CA ARG A 192 -20.21 6.04 -3.42
C ARG A 192 -19.39 6.88 -2.48
N LEU A 193 -19.75 8.16 -2.29
CA LEU A 193 -19.10 9.06 -1.34
C LEU A 193 -19.24 8.53 0.09
N ARG A 194 -20.46 8.19 0.52
CA ARG A 194 -20.74 7.65 1.85
C ARG A 194 -19.87 6.42 2.11
N ARG A 195 -19.89 5.46 1.21
CA ARG A 195 -19.09 4.26 1.32
C ARG A 195 -17.59 4.54 1.45
N THR A 196 -17.07 5.49 0.66
CA THR A 196 -15.64 5.86 0.74
C THR A 196 -15.32 6.46 2.12
N ILE A 197 -16.22 7.29 2.67
CA ILE A 197 -16.09 7.83 4.02
C ILE A 197 -16.09 6.69 5.06
N ASP A 198 -17.06 5.77 4.99
CA ASP A 198 -17.18 4.65 5.95
C ASP A 198 -15.92 3.78 5.96
N ILE A 199 -15.40 3.39 4.78
CA ILE A 199 -14.18 2.60 4.66
C ILE A 199 -12.96 3.39 5.16
N THR A 200 -12.89 4.70 4.89
CA THR A 200 -11.82 5.56 5.38
C THR A 200 -11.85 5.67 6.89
N HIS A 201 -13.03 5.89 7.46
CA HIS A 201 -13.21 5.97 8.91
C HIS A 201 -12.77 4.66 9.60
N GLN A 202 -13.24 3.53 9.08
CA GLN A 202 -12.84 2.22 9.61
C GLN A 202 -11.32 2.00 9.50
N ALA A 203 -10.70 2.39 8.38
CA ALA A 203 -9.25 2.27 8.21
C ALA A 203 -8.47 3.13 9.23
N MET A 204 -8.96 4.32 9.57
CA MET A 204 -8.32 5.14 10.62
C MET A 204 -8.46 4.49 11.99
N LEU A 205 -9.60 3.92 12.31
CA LEU A 205 -9.78 3.11 13.51
C LEU A 205 -8.82 1.91 13.53
N ASP A 206 -8.66 1.22 12.39
CA ASP A 206 -7.75 0.08 12.24
C ASP A 206 -6.28 0.47 12.31
N LEU A 207 -5.96 1.74 12.11
CA LEU A 207 -4.65 2.34 12.39
C LEU A 207 -4.48 2.79 13.85
N GLY A 208 -5.46 2.55 14.73
CA GLY A 208 -5.41 2.89 16.15
C GLY A 208 -5.75 4.36 16.47
N ILE A 209 -6.41 5.06 15.57
CA ILE A 209 -6.91 6.42 15.81
C ILE A 209 -8.32 6.28 16.38
N GLU A 210 -8.51 6.55 17.67
CA GLU A 210 -9.78 6.31 18.37
C GLU A 210 -10.91 7.24 17.89
N THR A 211 -10.59 8.46 17.57
CA THR A 211 -11.51 9.49 17.06
C THR A 211 -10.98 10.09 15.76
N PRO A 212 -11.21 9.41 14.63
CA PRO A 212 -10.68 9.86 13.34
C PRO A 212 -11.30 11.18 12.88
N ARG A 213 -10.46 12.16 12.61
CA ARG A 213 -10.84 13.45 12.01
C ARG A 213 -10.63 13.35 10.51
N ILE A 214 -11.72 13.29 9.75
CA ILE A 214 -11.67 13.08 8.31
C ILE A 214 -12.18 14.33 7.61
N ALA A 215 -11.45 14.81 6.60
CA ALA A 215 -11.95 15.84 5.70
C ALA A 215 -12.38 15.24 4.36
N VAL A 216 -13.49 15.72 3.82
CA VAL A 216 -13.92 15.46 2.46
C VAL A 216 -13.51 16.65 1.61
N ALA A 217 -12.64 16.45 0.61
CA ALA A 217 -12.26 17.49 -0.32
C ALA A 217 -13.45 17.88 -1.20
N ALA A 218 -13.55 19.15 -1.56
CA ALA A 218 -14.53 19.58 -2.54
C ALA A 218 -14.18 19.10 -3.95
N LEU A 219 -15.18 18.82 -4.75
CA LEU A 219 -14.99 18.54 -6.18
C LEU A 219 -14.67 19.82 -6.94
N ASN A 220 -15.44 20.88 -6.66
CA ASN A 220 -15.36 22.13 -7.39
C ASN A 220 -14.49 23.17 -6.64
N PRO A 221 -13.93 24.17 -7.36
CA PRO A 221 -13.24 25.30 -6.72
C PRO A 221 -14.12 25.96 -5.65
N HIS A 222 -13.52 26.32 -4.52
CA HIS A 222 -14.19 26.98 -3.39
C HIS A 222 -15.45 26.25 -2.88
N ALA A 223 -15.48 24.90 -3.00
CA ALA A 223 -16.62 24.07 -2.65
C ALA A 223 -17.92 24.49 -3.38
N GLY A 224 -17.77 24.91 -4.65
CA GLY A 224 -18.87 25.32 -5.50
C GLY A 224 -19.29 26.78 -5.37
N GLU A 225 -18.76 27.57 -4.40
CA GLU A 225 -19.07 29.00 -4.18
C GLU A 225 -20.58 29.28 -4.26
N GLY A 226 -21.37 28.62 -3.43
CA GLY A 226 -22.84 28.76 -3.45
C GLY A 226 -23.52 28.25 -4.73
N GLY A 227 -22.83 27.46 -5.55
CA GLY A 227 -23.32 26.91 -6.81
C GLY A 227 -22.79 27.61 -8.06
N LEU A 228 -21.96 28.66 -7.90
CA LEU A 228 -21.37 29.39 -9.00
C LEU A 228 -20.44 28.50 -9.86
N PHE A 229 -19.69 27.60 -9.22
CA PHE A 229 -18.72 26.72 -9.87
C PHE A 229 -19.17 25.26 -9.91
N GLY A 230 -20.45 24.97 -9.72
CA GLY A 230 -21.02 23.63 -9.77
C GLY A 230 -21.87 23.31 -8.55
N GLN A 231 -22.74 22.32 -8.70
CA GLN A 231 -23.75 21.98 -7.71
C GLN A 231 -23.40 20.71 -6.88
N GLN A 232 -22.38 19.93 -7.29
CA GLN A 232 -22.11 18.60 -6.72
C GLN A 232 -21.79 18.67 -5.22
N ASP A 233 -21.00 19.69 -4.82
CA ASP A 233 -20.63 19.85 -3.41
C ASP A 233 -21.83 20.19 -2.53
N ILE A 234 -22.81 20.93 -3.08
CA ILE A 234 -24.05 21.31 -2.38
C ILE A 234 -25.05 20.15 -2.36
N LEU A 235 -25.27 19.51 -3.52
CA LEU A 235 -26.34 18.52 -3.69
C LEU A 235 -25.94 17.10 -3.25
N ILE A 236 -24.64 16.79 -3.25
CA ILE A 236 -24.13 15.44 -2.94
C ILE A 236 -23.25 15.46 -1.69
N SER A 237 -22.14 16.24 -1.70
CA SER A 237 -21.16 16.14 -0.61
C SER A 237 -21.71 16.66 0.71
N THR A 238 -22.37 17.80 0.73
CA THR A 238 -22.91 18.42 1.95
C THR A 238 -23.93 17.53 2.67
N PRO A 239 -24.96 16.96 2.00
CA PRO A 239 -25.92 16.09 2.65
C PRO A 239 -25.30 14.81 3.22
N VAL A 240 -24.38 14.17 2.47
CA VAL A 240 -23.69 12.95 2.93
C VAL A 240 -22.83 13.23 4.17
N ILE A 241 -22.09 14.34 4.17
CA ILE A 241 -21.27 14.76 5.30
C ILE A 241 -22.15 15.05 6.53
N ALA A 242 -23.27 15.75 6.33
CA ALA A 242 -24.22 16.04 7.41
C ALA A 242 -24.79 14.75 8.03
N GLN A 243 -25.11 13.77 7.21
CA GLN A 243 -25.55 12.45 7.68
C GLN A 243 -24.45 11.75 8.50
N CYS A 244 -23.20 11.67 8.01
CA CYS A 244 -22.09 11.07 8.75
C CYS A 244 -21.88 11.74 10.12
N ARG A 245 -21.99 13.07 10.20
CA ARG A 245 -21.92 13.81 11.47
C ARG A 245 -23.03 13.45 12.43
N SER A 246 -24.26 13.33 11.93
CA SER A 246 -25.41 12.95 12.77
C SER A 246 -25.27 11.53 13.36
N GLU A 247 -24.49 10.69 12.73
CA GLU A 247 -24.12 9.34 13.17
C GLU A 247 -22.89 9.30 14.08
N GLY A 248 -22.31 10.45 14.44
CA GLY A 248 -21.23 10.57 15.40
C GLY A 248 -19.80 10.56 14.81
N MET A 249 -19.63 10.63 13.48
CA MET A 249 -18.31 10.74 12.86
C MET A 249 -17.81 12.19 12.87
N ASP A 250 -16.53 12.39 13.15
CA ASP A 250 -15.87 13.69 13.00
C ASP A 250 -15.44 13.90 11.55
N ILE A 251 -16.37 14.37 10.74
CA ILE A 251 -16.20 14.61 9.30
C ILE A 251 -16.29 16.11 9.02
N SER A 252 -15.29 16.66 8.38
CA SER A 252 -15.25 18.05 7.90
C SER A 252 -15.44 18.12 6.38
N GLY A 253 -16.13 19.16 5.91
CA GLY A 253 -16.24 19.41 4.48
C GLY A 253 -17.63 19.86 3.99
N PRO A 254 -17.76 20.00 2.67
CA PRO A 254 -16.69 19.92 1.67
C PRO A 254 -15.63 21.03 1.87
N VAL A 255 -14.34 20.65 1.94
CA VAL A 255 -13.21 21.57 2.14
C VAL A 255 -12.58 21.89 0.79
N PRO A 256 -12.30 23.14 0.44
CA PRO A 256 -11.63 23.49 -0.82
C PRO A 256 -10.35 22.69 -1.05
N GLY A 257 -10.19 22.13 -2.26
CA GLY A 257 -9.10 21.22 -2.62
C GLY A 257 -7.71 21.85 -2.53
N ASP A 258 -7.60 23.16 -2.73
CA ASP A 258 -6.37 23.94 -2.63
C ASP A 258 -5.84 24.11 -1.20
N THR A 259 -6.68 23.92 -0.18
CA THR A 259 -6.31 24.10 1.23
C THR A 259 -6.40 22.83 2.08
N VAL A 260 -7.20 21.85 1.68
CA VAL A 260 -7.44 20.64 2.49
C VAL A 260 -6.16 19.86 2.79
N PHE A 261 -5.25 19.74 1.82
CA PHE A 261 -4.00 18.99 1.99
C PHE A 261 -2.97 19.73 2.84
N VAL A 262 -2.99 21.08 2.85
CA VAL A 262 -2.19 21.89 3.79
C VAL A 262 -2.64 21.61 5.21
N LYS A 263 -3.95 21.55 5.45
CA LYS A 263 -4.52 21.21 6.78
C LYS A 263 -4.23 19.77 7.17
N LEU A 264 -4.29 18.80 6.23
CA LEU A 264 -3.88 17.42 6.47
C LEU A 264 -2.41 17.36 6.90
N ARG A 265 -1.51 18.02 6.16
CA ARG A 265 -0.08 18.11 6.52
C ARG A 265 0.14 18.73 7.89
N ALA A 266 -0.68 19.71 8.28
CA ALA A 266 -0.66 20.34 9.60
C ALA A 266 -1.34 19.47 10.69
N ARG A 267 -1.73 18.23 10.38
CA ARG A 267 -2.39 17.28 11.31
C ARG A 267 -3.71 17.79 11.90
N GLN A 268 -4.41 18.69 11.19
CA GLN A 268 -5.78 19.06 11.56
C GLN A 268 -6.76 17.92 11.23
N TYR A 269 -6.41 17.07 10.26
CA TYR A 269 -7.14 15.87 9.88
C TYR A 269 -6.21 14.65 9.94
N ASP A 270 -6.79 13.48 10.09
CA ASP A 270 -6.09 12.20 10.09
C ASP A 270 -6.13 11.52 8.71
N ALA A 271 -7.14 11.86 7.92
CA ALA A 271 -7.25 11.47 6.51
C ALA A 271 -8.07 12.49 5.70
N VAL A 272 -7.87 12.47 4.37
CA VAL A 272 -8.68 13.21 3.39
C VAL A 272 -9.32 12.22 2.42
N VAL A 273 -10.61 12.40 2.17
CA VAL A 273 -11.35 11.77 1.07
C VAL A 273 -11.29 12.70 -0.13
N ALA A 274 -10.47 12.36 -1.13
CA ALA A 274 -10.35 13.08 -2.39
C ALA A 274 -11.42 12.61 -3.40
N MET A 275 -11.85 13.47 -4.30
CA MET A 275 -12.89 13.17 -5.26
C MET A 275 -12.37 12.37 -6.45
N TYR A 276 -11.09 12.60 -6.86
CA TYR A 276 -10.50 11.95 -8.02
C TYR A 276 -8.99 11.73 -7.82
N HIS A 277 -8.42 10.91 -8.69
CA HIS A 277 -7.04 10.41 -8.61
C HIS A 277 -6.01 11.53 -8.35
N ASP A 278 -5.89 12.50 -9.27
CA ASP A 278 -4.82 13.50 -9.19
C ASP A 278 -5.00 14.47 -8.02
N GLN A 279 -6.25 14.75 -7.62
CA GLN A 279 -6.52 15.59 -6.45
C GLN A 279 -5.81 15.08 -5.20
N GLY A 280 -5.78 13.75 -5.01
CA GLY A 280 -5.15 13.12 -3.85
C GLY A 280 -3.70 12.69 -4.09
N HIS A 281 -3.36 12.21 -5.30
CA HIS A 281 -2.02 11.72 -5.60
C HIS A 281 -0.97 12.83 -5.66
N ILE A 282 -1.28 13.97 -6.29
CA ILE A 282 -0.33 15.08 -6.43
C ILE A 282 0.25 15.51 -5.08
N PRO A 283 -0.54 15.86 -4.05
CA PRO A 283 0.00 16.32 -2.78
C PRO A 283 0.79 15.25 -2.02
N VAL A 284 0.39 13.97 -2.10
CA VAL A 284 1.10 12.89 -1.42
C VAL A 284 2.43 12.62 -2.12
N LYS A 285 2.44 12.52 -3.45
CA LYS A 285 3.65 12.26 -4.23
C LYS A 285 4.63 13.42 -4.19
N LEU A 286 4.15 14.66 -4.15
CA LEU A 286 5.00 15.83 -4.00
C LEU A 286 5.81 15.81 -2.69
N LEU A 287 5.29 15.20 -1.64
CA LEU A 287 5.96 15.05 -0.35
C LEU A 287 6.86 13.81 -0.27
N GLY A 288 6.41 12.70 -0.87
CA GLY A 288 7.08 11.41 -0.77
C GLY A 288 8.16 11.18 -1.82
N PHE A 289 8.14 11.91 -2.94
CA PHE A 289 9.04 11.69 -4.07
C PHE A 289 10.02 12.86 -4.19
N ASN A 290 11.30 12.54 -4.33
CA ASN A 290 12.35 13.52 -4.54
C ASN A 290 13.20 13.17 -5.74
N ILE A 291 13.48 14.17 -6.58
CA ILE A 291 14.36 14.08 -7.75
C ILE A 291 15.54 15.00 -7.52
N ASP A 292 16.75 14.49 -7.72
CA ASP A 292 17.96 15.31 -7.73
C ASP A 292 17.88 16.30 -8.90
N PRO A 293 17.89 17.61 -8.64
CA PRO A 293 17.72 18.61 -9.68
C PRO A 293 18.92 18.71 -10.65
N VAL A 294 20.09 18.18 -10.26
CA VAL A 294 21.31 18.20 -11.07
C VAL A 294 21.39 16.98 -11.98
N THR A 295 21.10 15.80 -11.43
CA THR A 295 21.25 14.54 -12.18
C THR A 295 19.95 14.05 -12.80
N GLY A 296 18.77 14.59 -12.40
CA GLY A 296 17.46 14.09 -12.79
C GLY A 296 17.10 12.71 -12.21
N LYS A 297 17.93 12.16 -11.32
CA LYS A 297 17.71 10.84 -10.73
C LYS A 297 16.77 10.91 -9.55
N TRP A 298 15.93 9.89 -9.40
CA TRP A 298 15.07 9.71 -8.24
C TRP A 298 15.94 9.44 -7.00
N GLN A 299 15.79 10.27 -5.97
CA GLN A 299 16.53 10.15 -4.70
C GLN A 299 15.70 9.46 -3.61
N ALA A 300 14.42 9.73 -3.57
CA ALA A 300 13.48 9.11 -2.65
C ALA A 300 12.18 8.77 -3.37
N LEU A 301 11.68 7.58 -3.10
CA LEU A 301 10.38 7.08 -3.53
C LEU A 301 9.72 6.53 -2.28
N SER A 302 9.12 7.40 -1.47
CA SER A 302 8.40 7.03 -0.27
C SER A 302 6.91 7.24 -0.49
N GLY A 303 6.14 6.22 -0.17
CA GLY A 303 4.70 6.19 -0.32
C GLY A 303 4.20 4.75 -0.26
N VAL A 304 3.03 4.60 0.30
CA VAL A 304 2.38 3.30 0.51
C VAL A 304 1.00 3.33 -0.10
N ASN A 305 0.69 2.28 -0.84
CA ASN A 305 -0.65 2.01 -1.30
C ASN A 305 -1.27 0.91 -0.43
N ILE A 306 -2.40 1.21 0.22
CA ILE A 306 -3.13 0.27 1.08
C ILE A 306 -4.45 -0.04 0.41
N THR A 307 -4.75 -1.32 0.22
CA THR A 307 -6.06 -1.74 -0.31
C THR A 307 -7.02 -1.97 0.85
N LEU A 308 -7.99 -1.08 0.99
CA LEU A 308 -9.02 -1.13 2.02
C LEU A 308 -10.26 -1.88 1.56
N GLY A 309 -11.02 -2.45 2.51
CA GLY A 309 -12.24 -3.20 2.24
C GLY A 309 -12.01 -4.68 1.90
N LEU A 310 -10.76 -5.16 1.94
CA LEU A 310 -10.44 -6.59 1.88
C LEU A 310 -10.62 -7.25 3.26
N PRO A 311 -10.92 -8.57 3.34
CA PRO A 311 -10.95 -9.31 4.61
C PRO A 311 -9.56 -9.53 5.21
N ILE A 312 -8.51 -9.21 4.46
CA ILE A 312 -7.10 -9.33 4.81
C ILE A 312 -6.44 -7.95 4.81
N ILE A 313 -5.35 -7.78 5.56
CA ILE A 313 -4.53 -6.57 5.51
C ILE A 313 -3.58 -6.66 4.33
N ARG A 314 -3.59 -5.64 3.47
CA ARG A 314 -2.65 -5.55 2.36
C ARG A 314 -2.10 -4.13 2.21
N THR A 315 -0.78 -4.03 2.21
CA THR A 315 -0.03 -2.83 1.86
C THR A 315 0.89 -3.08 0.67
N SER A 316 1.34 -2.05 0.00
CA SER A 316 2.26 -2.18 -1.12
C SER A 316 3.12 -0.94 -1.30
N VAL A 317 4.23 -1.10 -1.99
CA VAL A 317 5.01 0.01 -2.53
C VAL A 317 4.18 0.83 -3.54
N ASP A 318 4.52 2.11 -3.70
CA ASP A 318 3.87 3.03 -4.65
C ASP A 318 4.73 3.31 -5.90
N HIS A 319 5.50 2.32 -6.36
CA HIS A 319 6.30 2.38 -7.59
C HIS A 319 6.18 1.10 -8.42
N GLY A 320 6.64 1.14 -9.66
CA GLY A 320 6.63 0.02 -10.61
C GLY A 320 7.85 -0.90 -10.47
N THR A 321 7.94 -1.85 -11.39
CA THR A 321 9.02 -2.86 -11.47
C THR A 321 10.39 -2.32 -11.84
N ALA A 322 10.46 -1.10 -12.41
CA ALA A 322 11.68 -0.39 -12.76
C ALA A 322 12.74 -1.29 -13.41
N PHE A 323 12.37 -1.92 -14.52
CA PHE A 323 13.23 -2.87 -15.24
C PHE A 323 14.54 -2.25 -15.73
N ASP A 324 14.54 -0.95 -15.97
CA ASP A 324 15.69 -0.16 -16.40
C ASP A 324 16.82 -0.09 -15.37
N ILE A 325 16.49 -0.24 -14.08
CA ILE A 325 17.47 -0.24 -12.98
C ILE A 325 17.54 -1.57 -12.23
N ALA A 326 16.72 -2.55 -12.61
CA ALA A 326 16.71 -3.85 -11.96
C ALA A 326 18.08 -4.52 -12.07
N GLY A 327 18.54 -5.09 -10.96
CA GLY A 327 19.84 -5.74 -10.91
C GLY A 327 21.03 -4.80 -10.90
N GLN A 328 20.88 -3.51 -10.69
CA GLN A 328 22.00 -2.55 -10.57
C GLN A 328 22.38 -2.22 -9.13
N GLY A 329 21.63 -2.68 -8.15
CA GLY A 329 21.89 -2.41 -6.74
C GLY A 329 21.55 -0.97 -6.30
N ILE A 330 20.81 -0.22 -7.11
CA ILE A 330 20.49 1.20 -6.85
C ILE A 330 19.03 1.47 -6.50
N ALA A 331 18.16 0.45 -6.57
CA ALA A 331 16.76 0.60 -6.19
C ALA A 331 16.64 0.96 -4.70
N ASN A 332 15.69 1.86 -4.37
CA ASN A 332 15.46 2.34 -3.00
C ASN A 332 14.36 1.50 -2.34
N GLU A 333 14.60 1.06 -1.10
CA GLU A 333 13.72 0.20 -0.32
C GLU A 333 12.78 0.96 0.64
N ASP A 334 12.83 2.30 0.69
CA ASP A 334 12.09 3.09 1.69
C ASP A 334 10.56 2.88 1.60
N SER A 335 10.01 2.84 0.38
CA SER A 335 8.58 2.56 0.16
C SER A 335 8.17 1.18 0.69
N LEU A 336 9.03 0.16 0.54
CA LEU A 336 8.77 -1.19 1.07
C LEU A 336 8.80 -1.19 2.60
N ILE A 337 9.76 -0.49 3.22
CA ILE A 337 9.84 -0.37 4.68
C ILE A 337 8.62 0.36 5.22
N GLU A 338 8.22 1.46 4.59
CA GLU A 338 7.01 2.19 5.01
C GLU A 338 5.75 1.30 4.86
N ALA A 339 5.67 0.50 3.80
CA ALA A 339 4.58 -0.46 3.61
C ALA A 339 4.57 -1.55 4.71
N ILE A 340 5.74 -2.03 5.12
CA ILE A 340 5.89 -2.97 6.25
C ILE A 340 5.43 -2.31 7.56
N ASP A 341 5.82 -1.07 7.83
CA ASP A 341 5.43 -0.36 9.06
C ASP A 341 3.91 -0.12 9.13
N TYR A 342 3.27 0.22 8.02
CA TYR A 342 1.80 0.29 7.94
C TYR A 342 1.14 -1.07 8.18
N ALA A 343 1.67 -2.13 7.58
CA ALA A 343 1.16 -3.49 7.77
C ALA A 343 1.26 -3.93 9.23
N LEU A 344 2.39 -3.67 9.90
CA LEU A 344 2.60 -3.96 11.32
C LEU A 344 1.60 -3.24 12.21
N ARG A 345 1.37 -1.94 11.95
CA ARG A 345 0.42 -1.14 12.72
C ARG A 345 -1.00 -1.68 12.60
N LEU A 346 -1.46 -1.97 11.38
CA LEU A 346 -2.77 -2.56 11.12
C LEU A 346 -2.91 -3.95 11.77
N ALA A 347 -1.88 -4.80 11.67
CA ALA A 347 -1.86 -6.13 12.27
C ALA A 347 -1.92 -6.07 13.81
N ALA A 348 -1.18 -5.17 14.43
CA ALA A 348 -1.16 -5.00 15.88
C ALA A 348 -2.54 -4.59 16.43
N VAL A 349 -3.20 -3.62 15.79
CA VAL A 349 -4.54 -3.18 16.20
C VAL A 349 -5.58 -4.27 15.99
N ARG A 350 -5.51 -5.00 14.85
CA ARG A 350 -6.41 -6.13 14.58
C ARG A 350 -6.28 -7.24 15.63
N LYS A 351 -5.04 -7.59 16.00
CA LYS A 351 -4.80 -8.59 17.05
C LYS A 351 -5.32 -8.14 18.41
N ALA A 352 -5.08 -6.89 18.79
CA ALA A 352 -5.58 -6.35 20.04
C ALA A 352 -7.11 -6.41 20.17
N ARG A 353 -7.84 -6.21 19.05
CA ARG A 353 -9.31 -6.33 19.02
C ARG A 353 -9.83 -7.75 19.09
N LEU A 354 -9.06 -8.74 18.61
CA LEU A 354 -9.44 -10.15 18.68
C LEU A 354 -9.22 -10.75 20.07
N THR A 355 -8.40 -10.08 20.91
CA THR A 355 -8.06 -10.52 22.26
C THR A 355 -8.80 -9.75 23.36
N ALA A 356 -9.50 -8.67 23.02
CA ALA A 356 -10.36 -7.88 23.93
C ALA A 356 -11.80 -8.41 23.92
#